data_f39939a35a27acd3e7420cceba5196bc
#
_entry.id   f39939a35a27acd3e7420cceba5196bc
#
_cell.length_a   1.000
_cell.length_b   1.000
_cell.length_c   1.000
_cell.angle_alpha   90.00
_cell.angle_beta   90.00
_cell.angle_gamma   90.00
#
_symmetry.space_group_name_H-M   'P 1'
#
loop_
_entity.id
_entity.type
_entity.pdbx_description
1 polymer ?
#
loop_
_entity_poly.entity_id
_entity_poly.type
_entity_poly.pdbx_seq_one_letter_code
_entity_poly.pdbx_strand_id
1 'polypeptide(L)'
;TPEQIRLTALAASAAGDTGDAYFYMSEYHIANGNLPLSVQQLELALAAPNLTEVQRQRFQARMDEVREAISRDRKRKPEPGGERQASR
;
A
#
# COMPACT_ATOMS: atom_id res chain seq x y z
N THR A 1 -12.93 9.10 -3.76
CA THR A 1 -13.56 7.89 -3.23
C THR A 1 -12.77 6.67 -3.66
N PRO A 2 -12.88 5.55 -2.94
CA PRO A 2 -12.18 4.33 -3.37
C PRO A 2 -12.50 3.92 -4.79
N GLU A 3 -13.76 4.09 -5.21
CA GLU A 3 -14.11 3.72 -6.57
C GLU A 3 -13.41 4.60 -7.60
N GLN A 4 -13.26 5.88 -7.32
CA GLN A 4 -12.55 6.77 -8.23
C GLN A 4 -11.07 6.38 -8.32
N ILE A 5 -10.49 5.98 -7.20
CA ILE A 5 -9.10 5.53 -7.19
C ILE A 5 -8.96 4.27 -8.04
N ARG A 6 -9.88 3.33 -7.90
CA ARG A 6 -9.85 2.09 -8.68
C ARG A 6 -9.96 2.38 -10.17
N LEU A 7 -10.82 3.31 -10.55
CA LEU A 7 -10.96 3.69 -11.95
C LEU A 7 -9.68 4.33 -12.48
N THR A 8 -9.01 5.13 -11.66
CA THR A 8 -7.73 5.71 -12.05
C THR A 8 -6.70 4.61 -12.29
N ALA A 9 -6.69 3.58 -11.44
CA ALA A 9 -5.77 2.46 -11.62
C ALA A 9 -6.04 1.73 -12.94
N LEU A 10 -7.31 1.53 -13.26
CA LEU A 10 -7.66 0.88 -14.52
C LEU A 10 -7.24 1.71 -15.73
N ALA A 11 -7.39 3.03 -15.64
CA ALA A 11 -6.99 3.91 -16.73
C ALA A 11 -5.47 3.86 -16.92
N ALA A 12 -4.71 3.85 -15.84
CA ALA A 12 -3.26 3.74 -15.93
C ALA A 12 -2.84 2.42 -16.56
N SER A 13 -3.51 1.34 -16.20
CA SER A 13 -3.22 0.03 -16.75
C SER A 13 -3.51 0.02 -18.26
N ALA A 14 -4.63 0.59 -18.66
CA ALA A 14 -5.00 0.64 -20.07
C ALA A 14 -4.01 1.47 -20.88
N ALA A 15 -3.40 2.47 -20.27
CA ALA A 15 -2.41 3.32 -20.92
C ALA A 15 -1.02 2.69 -20.94
N GLY A 16 -0.86 1.52 -20.34
CA GLY A 16 0.44 0.85 -20.27
C GLY A 16 1.34 1.35 -19.16
N ASP A 17 0.80 2.15 -18.24
CA ASP A 17 1.57 2.69 -17.12
C ASP A 17 1.43 1.75 -15.94
N THR A 18 2.18 0.65 -15.99
CA THR A 18 2.05 -0.43 -15.03
C THR A 18 2.38 0.00 -13.61
N GLY A 19 3.45 0.78 -13.45
CA GLY A 19 3.83 1.25 -12.11
C GLY A 19 2.73 2.04 -11.45
N ASP A 20 2.18 3.02 -12.17
CA ASP A 20 1.11 3.84 -11.63
C ASP A 20 -0.16 3.02 -11.39
N ALA A 21 -0.43 2.02 -12.23
CA ALA A 21 -1.59 1.17 -12.01
C ALA A 21 -1.52 0.48 -10.65
N TYR A 22 -0.37 -0.11 -10.33
CA TYR A 22 -0.19 -0.73 -9.03
C TYR A 22 -0.21 0.29 -7.91
N PHE A 23 0.38 1.46 -8.13
CA PHE A 23 0.39 2.51 -7.11
C PHE A 23 -1.04 2.92 -6.75
N TYR A 24 -1.88 3.14 -7.74
CA TYR A 24 -3.27 3.53 -7.44
C TYR A 24 -4.06 2.41 -6.81
N MET A 25 -3.75 1.15 -7.14
CA MET A 25 -4.39 0.05 -6.43
C MET A 25 -3.96 0.02 -4.96
N SER A 26 -2.71 0.37 -4.66
CA SER A 26 -2.30 0.47 -3.27
C SER A 26 -3.09 1.56 -2.56
N GLU A 27 -3.34 2.71 -3.21
CA GLU A 27 -4.14 3.77 -2.62
C GLU A 27 -5.58 3.32 -2.39
N TYR A 28 -6.12 2.51 -3.29
CA TYR A 28 -7.43 1.93 -3.12
C TYR A 28 -7.50 1.09 -1.84
N HIS A 29 -6.50 0.25 -1.62
CA HIS A 29 -6.47 -0.58 -0.42
C HIS A 29 -6.30 0.24 0.85
N ILE A 30 -5.50 1.30 0.79
CA ILE A 30 -5.36 2.21 1.93
C ILE A 30 -6.72 2.81 2.28
N ALA A 31 -7.46 3.27 1.28
CA ALA A 31 -8.76 3.88 1.49
C ALA A 31 -9.75 2.90 2.09
N ASN A 32 -9.57 1.60 1.84
CA ASN A 32 -10.43 0.56 2.39
C ASN A 32 -9.88 -0.02 3.69
N GLY A 33 -8.79 0.54 4.20
CA GLY A 33 -8.24 0.09 5.48
C GLY A 33 -7.42 -1.18 5.41
N ASN A 34 -7.00 -1.61 4.21
CA ASN A 34 -6.25 -2.85 4.07
C ASN A 34 -4.79 -2.53 3.79
N LEU A 35 -4.06 -2.18 4.84
CA LEU A 35 -2.67 -1.76 4.69
C LEU A 35 -1.74 -2.88 4.18
N PRO A 36 -1.87 -4.13 4.63
CA PRO A 36 -1.00 -5.18 4.08
C PRO A 36 -1.14 -5.36 2.57
N LEU A 37 -2.36 -5.32 2.05
CA LEU A 37 -2.54 -5.42 0.60
C LEU A 37 -1.95 -4.21 -0.11
N SER A 38 -2.02 -3.04 0.51
CA SER A 38 -1.42 -1.84 -0.06
C SER A 38 0.09 -2.04 -0.24
N VAL A 39 0.77 -2.62 0.76
CA VAL A 39 2.20 -2.88 0.65
C VAL A 39 2.50 -3.83 -0.51
N GLN A 40 1.69 -4.87 -0.66
CA GLN A 40 1.88 -5.81 -1.78
C GLN A 40 1.80 -5.09 -3.13
N GLN A 41 0.84 -4.21 -3.27
CA GLN A 41 0.70 -3.47 -4.53
C GLN A 41 1.88 -2.53 -4.76
N LEU A 42 2.39 -1.91 -3.68
CA LEU A 42 3.54 -1.03 -3.81
C LEU A 42 4.80 -1.81 -4.19
N GLU A 43 4.95 -3.02 -3.68
CA GLU A 43 6.07 -3.86 -4.09
C GLU A 43 5.98 -4.17 -5.59
N LEU A 44 4.79 -4.46 -6.08
CA LEU A 44 4.60 -4.68 -7.51
C LEU A 44 4.87 -3.42 -8.32
N ALA A 45 4.46 -2.27 -7.80
CA ALA A 45 4.73 -1.00 -8.46
C ALA A 45 6.23 -0.76 -8.60
N LEU A 46 6.99 -1.04 -7.54
CA LEU A 46 8.44 -0.85 -7.56
C LEU A 46 9.15 -1.85 -8.48
N ALA A 47 8.52 -2.97 -8.76
CA ALA A 47 9.07 -3.98 -9.66
C ALA A 47 8.67 -3.75 -11.12
N ALA A 48 7.84 -2.76 -11.40
CA ALA A 48 7.37 -2.51 -12.75
C ALA A 48 8.51 -2.04 -13.65
N PRO A 49 8.47 -2.35 -14.95
CA PRO A 49 9.50 -1.91 -15.87
C PRO A 49 9.38 -0.43 -16.18
N ASN A 50 10.50 0.16 -16.56
CA ASN A 50 10.55 1.53 -17.09
C ASN A 50 10.08 2.60 -16.12
N LEU A 51 10.32 2.39 -14.83
CA LEU A 51 9.98 3.41 -13.83
C LEU A 51 10.92 4.61 -13.99
N THR A 52 10.34 5.81 -13.89
CA THR A 52 11.16 7.00 -13.75
C THR A 52 11.69 7.07 -12.33
N GLU A 53 12.74 7.88 -12.14
CA GLU A 53 13.26 8.06 -10.78
C GLU A 53 12.23 8.71 -9.87
N VAL A 54 11.43 9.62 -10.41
CA VAL A 54 10.37 10.26 -9.64
C VAL A 54 9.35 9.22 -9.16
N GLN A 55 8.94 8.33 -10.05
CA GLN A 55 8.01 7.26 -9.68
C GLN A 55 8.61 6.38 -8.59
N ARG A 56 9.87 5.96 -8.76
CA ARG A 56 10.51 5.08 -7.80
C ARG A 56 10.55 5.71 -6.42
N GLN A 57 10.95 6.98 -6.34
CA GLN A 57 11.04 7.66 -5.07
C GLN A 57 9.66 7.82 -4.42
N ARG A 58 8.66 8.14 -5.22
CA ARG A 58 7.30 8.31 -4.73
C ARG A 58 6.73 7.00 -4.18
N PHE A 59 6.92 5.91 -4.93
CA PHE A 59 6.41 4.60 -4.51
C PHE A 59 7.12 4.14 -3.23
N GLN A 60 8.44 4.35 -3.17
CA GLN A 60 9.20 3.94 -1.99
C GLN A 60 8.78 4.75 -0.76
N ALA A 61 8.62 6.05 -0.92
CA ALA A 61 8.20 6.89 0.18
C ALA A 61 6.82 6.47 0.71
N ARG A 62 5.91 6.17 -0.22
CA ARG A 62 4.56 5.74 0.20
C ARG A 62 4.62 4.41 0.93
N MET A 63 5.44 3.49 0.43
CA MET A 63 5.57 2.19 1.09
C MET A 63 6.12 2.34 2.50
N ASP A 64 7.10 3.22 2.67
CA ASP A 64 7.65 3.47 4.00
C ASP A 64 6.58 4.02 4.94
N GLU A 65 5.74 4.94 4.45
CA GLU A 65 4.65 5.49 5.24
C GLU A 65 3.66 4.41 5.66
N VAL A 66 3.30 3.53 4.74
CA VAL A 66 2.32 2.49 5.04
C VAL A 66 2.90 1.49 6.04
N ARG A 67 4.15 1.10 5.84
CA ARG A 67 4.80 0.19 6.78
C ARG A 67 4.91 0.80 8.18
N GLU A 68 5.17 2.09 8.24
CA GLU A 68 5.22 2.80 9.51
C GLU A 68 3.85 2.78 10.19
N ALA A 69 2.79 2.98 9.42
CA ALA A 69 1.44 2.95 9.96
C ALA A 69 1.09 1.55 10.50
N ILE A 70 1.48 0.52 9.78
CA ILE A 70 1.26 -0.86 10.25
C ILE A 70 2.00 -1.09 11.56
N SER A 71 3.24 -0.64 11.64
CA SER A 71 4.05 -0.81 12.84
C SER A 71 3.43 -0.09 14.03
N ARG A 72 2.95 1.14 13.82
CA ARG A 72 2.32 1.89 14.90
C ARG A 72 1.05 1.22 15.38
N ASP A 73 0.25 0.69 14.47
CA ASP A 73 -0.98 0.00 14.84
C ASP A 73 -0.69 -1.22 15.70
N ARG A 74 0.33 -1.97 15.35
CA ARG A 74 0.70 -3.14 16.15
C ARG A 74 1.12 -2.75 17.54
N LYS A 75 1.90 -1.69 17.67
CA LYS A 75 2.37 -1.24 18.97
C LYS A 75 1.26 -0.69 19.82
N ARG A 76 0.30 0.00 19.19
CA ARG A 76 -0.75 0.67 19.92
C ARG A 76 -1.87 -0.26 20.33
N LYS A 77 -2.08 -1.33 19.58
CA LYS A 77 -3.17 -2.25 19.81
C LYS A 77 -2.64 -3.64 20.10
N PRO A 78 -2.38 -3.94 21.38
CA PRO A 78 -1.96 -5.29 21.72
C PRO A 78 -3.00 -6.28 21.24
N GLU A 79 -2.53 -7.40 20.73
CA GLU A 79 -3.45 -8.42 20.29
C GLU A 79 -4.11 -9.08 21.48
N PRO A 80 -5.39 -9.37 21.39
CA PRO A 80 -6.09 -10.00 22.53
C PRO A 80 -5.41 -11.29 22.97
N GLY A 81 -4.94 -12.09 22.02
CA GLY A 81 -4.24 -13.31 22.37
C GLY A 81 -2.97 -13.04 23.13
N GLY A 82 -2.21 -12.04 22.69
CA GLY A 82 -1.00 -11.65 23.37
C GLY A 82 -1.25 -11.16 24.77
N GLU A 83 -2.28 -10.39 24.95
CA GLU A 83 -2.62 -9.90 26.28
C GLU A 83 -2.94 -11.03 27.24
N ARG A 84 -3.73 -11.98 26.77
CA ARG A 84 -4.08 -13.10 27.64
C ARG A 84 -2.87 -13.91 27.99
N GLN A 85 -1.97 -14.09 27.04
CA GLN A 85 -0.74 -14.82 27.31
C GLN A 85 0.13 -14.08 28.30
N ALA A 86 0.19 -12.77 28.15
CA ALA A 86 1.01 -11.97 29.04
C ALA A 86 0.53 -12.02 30.46
N SER A 87 -0.77 -12.19 30.65
CA SER A 87 -1.34 -12.19 31.99
C SER A 87 -1.11 -13.48 32.73
N ARG A 88 -0.56 -14.46 32.10
CA ARG A 88 -0.21 -15.69 32.80
C ARG A 88 1.23 -15.65 33.21
#